data_7b4d7f83ce348e040b04996287a82d9b
#
_entry.id   7b4d7f83ce348e040b04996287a82d9b
#
_cell.length_a   1.000
_cell.length_b   1.000
_cell.length_c   1.000
_cell.angle_alpha   90.00
_cell.angle_beta   90.00
_cell.angle_gamma   90.00
#
_symmetry.space_group_name_H-M   'P 1'
#
loop_
_entity.id
_entity.type
_entity.pdbx_description
1 polymer ?
#
loop_
_entity_poly.entity_id
_entity_poly.type
_entity_poly.pdbx_seq_one_letter_code
_entity_poly.pdbx_strand_id
1 'polypeptide(L)'
;LLGVSENWDFFGKRFAELGYYVLVPDVRNHGQSPHSDVFNYDVLAADIKQMIDEENIKKCYLLGHSMGGKIAMRLAFDYPDMVEKLEVLDISPRAFDHPMEHVGFISAMSRIDLTKVEHRSDVEAELAKENYERRLLLFLMKNLSYSHENGYKWKPYLDGIAKNIAEIGKGFDEKYHYDGPTLFVRGGQSDYIIDKDYEVMKHHFPNYEMVTLEESGHWIHVDDPEGFNKATEEFFCNK
;
A
#
# COMPACT_ATOMS: atom_id res chain seq x y z
N LEU A 1 -1.22 -0.91 -4.40
CA LEU A 1 -1.96 -2.02 -4.99
C LEU A 1 -0.99 -3.10 -5.47
N LEU A 2 -1.39 -4.38 -5.45
CA LEU A 2 -0.57 -5.55 -5.80
C LEU A 2 0.69 -5.75 -4.92
N GLY A 3 0.85 -5.03 -3.82
CA GLY A 3 1.89 -5.26 -2.83
C GLY A 3 1.58 -6.47 -1.96
N VAL A 4 2.64 -7.08 -1.41
CA VAL A 4 2.56 -8.18 -0.45
C VAL A 4 3.42 -7.87 0.77
N SER A 5 3.13 -8.50 1.91
CA SER A 5 3.85 -8.32 3.17
C SER A 5 5.36 -8.47 3.02
N GLU A 6 5.84 -9.41 2.19
CA GLU A 6 7.25 -9.63 1.88
C GLU A 6 7.97 -8.38 1.31
N ASN A 7 7.23 -7.39 0.81
CA ASN A 7 7.82 -6.13 0.35
C ASN A 7 8.38 -5.29 1.52
N TRP A 8 7.92 -5.55 2.73
CA TRP A 8 8.20 -4.79 3.94
C TRP A 8 9.10 -5.52 4.94
N ASP A 9 9.60 -6.72 4.61
CA ASP A 9 10.40 -7.57 5.51
C ASP A 9 11.61 -6.84 6.11
N PHE A 10 12.33 -6.10 5.29
CA PHE A 10 13.52 -5.37 5.75
C PHE A 10 13.15 -4.29 6.76
N PHE A 11 12.12 -3.50 6.45
CA PHE A 11 11.61 -2.46 7.30
C PHE A 11 11.02 -3.02 8.61
N GLY A 12 10.19 -4.06 8.50
CA GLY A 12 9.58 -4.71 9.66
C GLY A 12 10.65 -5.25 10.64
N LYS A 13 11.71 -5.87 10.14
CA LYS A 13 12.84 -6.35 10.96
C LYS A 13 13.55 -5.20 11.66
N ARG A 14 13.84 -4.10 10.92
CA ARG A 14 14.48 -2.92 11.49
C ARG A 14 13.70 -2.34 12.65
N PHE A 15 12.39 -2.17 12.52
CA PHE A 15 11.54 -1.66 13.58
C PHE A 15 11.38 -2.65 14.75
N ALA A 16 11.37 -3.95 14.47
CA ALA A 16 11.42 -4.96 15.54
C ALA A 16 12.71 -4.88 16.36
N GLU A 17 13.87 -4.61 15.73
CA GLU A 17 15.14 -4.38 16.42
C GLU A 17 15.14 -3.11 17.28
N LEU A 18 14.33 -2.11 16.93
CA LEU A 18 14.08 -0.91 17.75
C LEU A 18 13.08 -1.15 18.90
N GLY A 19 12.57 -2.38 19.04
CA GLY A 19 11.69 -2.79 20.13
C GLY A 19 10.20 -2.68 19.84
N TYR A 20 9.79 -2.40 18.61
CA TYR A 20 8.39 -2.41 18.22
C TYR A 20 7.87 -3.84 17.99
N TYR A 21 6.61 -4.06 18.33
CA TYR A 21 5.86 -5.21 17.82
C TYR A 21 5.28 -4.81 16.46
N VAL A 22 5.76 -5.42 15.39
CA VAL A 22 5.46 -5.00 14.02
C VAL A 22 4.53 -6.00 13.36
N LEU A 23 3.40 -5.51 12.85
CA LEU A 23 2.44 -6.27 12.05
C LEU A 23 2.49 -5.78 10.60
N VAL A 24 2.67 -6.71 9.67
CA VAL A 24 2.71 -6.42 8.22
C VAL A 24 1.70 -7.33 7.51
N PRO A 25 0.42 -6.92 7.44
CA PRO A 25 -0.61 -7.76 6.83
C PRO A 25 -0.57 -7.74 5.31
N ASP A 26 -0.91 -8.88 4.70
CA ASP A 26 -1.49 -8.87 3.37
C ASP A 26 -2.95 -8.39 3.48
N VAL A 27 -3.35 -7.37 2.77
CA VAL A 27 -4.76 -6.94 2.78
C VAL A 27 -5.60 -7.90 1.94
N ARG A 28 -6.94 -7.94 2.17
CA ARG A 28 -7.83 -8.80 1.37
C ARG A 28 -7.53 -8.69 -0.12
N ASN A 29 -7.72 -9.76 -0.86
CA ASN A 29 -7.40 -9.91 -2.29
C ASN A 29 -5.90 -9.84 -2.63
N HIS A 30 -5.00 -9.77 -1.65
CA HIS A 30 -3.55 -9.73 -1.85
C HIS A 30 -2.85 -10.83 -1.05
N GLY A 31 -1.65 -11.21 -1.52
CA GLY A 31 -0.78 -12.16 -0.84
C GLY A 31 -1.47 -13.47 -0.50
N GLN A 32 -1.50 -13.81 0.79
CA GLN A 32 -2.14 -15.01 1.31
C GLN A 32 -3.51 -14.74 1.97
N SER A 33 -3.96 -13.48 1.98
CA SER A 33 -5.23 -13.12 2.59
C SER A 33 -6.44 -13.58 1.78
N PRO A 34 -7.60 -13.78 2.43
CA PRO A 34 -8.82 -14.24 1.78
C PRO A 34 -9.25 -13.35 0.61
N HIS A 35 -9.87 -13.98 -0.40
CA HIS A 35 -10.47 -13.31 -1.54
C HIS A 35 -11.91 -12.90 -1.27
N SER A 36 -12.32 -11.73 -1.79
CA SER A 36 -13.67 -11.19 -1.66
C SER A 36 -14.05 -10.33 -2.88
N ASP A 37 -15.30 -10.40 -3.31
CA ASP A 37 -15.84 -9.50 -4.32
C ASP A 37 -16.10 -8.08 -3.80
N VAL A 38 -16.05 -7.87 -2.47
CA VAL A 38 -16.17 -6.54 -1.86
C VAL A 38 -14.77 -6.01 -1.54
N PHE A 39 -14.40 -4.89 -2.19
CA PHE A 39 -13.08 -4.32 -2.09
C PHE A 39 -13.15 -2.79 -2.16
N ASN A 40 -13.15 -2.13 -1.00
CA ASN A 40 -13.16 -0.66 -0.83
C ASN A 40 -12.49 -0.31 0.50
N TYR A 41 -12.25 0.98 0.74
CA TYR A 41 -11.52 1.41 1.93
C TYR A 41 -12.24 1.12 3.25
N ASP A 42 -13.57 1.05 3.25
CA ASP A 42 -14.36 0.74 4.45
C ASP A 42 -14.05 -0.67 4.96
N VAL A 43 -14.15 -1.65 4.08
CA VAL A 43 -13.89 -3.05 4.45
C VAL A 43 -12.41 -3.33 4.65
N LEU A 44 -11.52 -2.66 3.91
CA LEU A 44 -10.07 -2.79 4.09
C LEU A 44 -9.62 -2.26 5.46
N ALA A 45 -10.13 -1.12 5.89
CA ALA A 45 -9.85 -0.57 7.22
C ALA A 45 -10.46 -1.45 8.33
N ALA A 46 -11.67 -2.00 8.11
CA ALA A 46 -12.31 -2.91 9.06
C ALA A 46 -11.50 -4.21 9.25
N ASP A 47 -10.90 -4.77 8.19
CA ASP A 47 -10.02 -5.94 8.30
C ASP A 47 -8.79 -5.65 9.15
N ILE A 48 -8.14 -4.50 8.92
CA ILE A 48 -6.98 -4.10 9.71
C ILE A 48 -7.37 -3.86 11.17
N LYS A 49 -8.53 -3.22 11.40
CA LYS A 49 -9.06 -3.04 12.75
C LYS A 49 -9.29 -4.38 13.47
N GLN A 50 -9.90 -5.35 12.77
CA GLN A 50 -10.12 -6.67 13.33
C GLN A 50 -8.79 -7.34 13.72
N MET A 51 -7.78 -7.30 12.85
CA MET A 51 -6.45 -7.85 13.14
C MET A 51 -5.83 -7.21 14.39
N ILE A 52 -5.91 -5.89 14.52
CA ILE A 52 -5.40 -5.15 15.68
C ILE A 52 -6.13 -5.58 16.97
N ASP A 53 -7.45 -5.80 16.90
CA ASP A 53 -8.25 -6.25 18.03
C ASP A 53 -7.91 -7.70 18.44
N GLU A 54 -7.73 -8.59 17.48
CA GLU A 54 -7.34 -9.99 17.72
C GLU A 54 -5.97 -10.09 18.41
N GLU A 55 -5.05 -9.16 18.10
CA GLU A 55 -3.76 -9.03 18.77
C GLU A 55 -3.86 -8.31 20.14
N ASN A 56 -5.06 -7.90 20.56
CA ASN A 56 -5.31 -7.16 21.80
C ASN A 56 -4.57 -5.82 21.92
N ILE A 57 -4.22 -5.20 20.80
CA ILE A 57 -3.53 -3.92 20.74
C ILE A 57 -4.55 -2.80 20.94
N LYS A 58 -4.29 -1.91 21.91
CA LYS A 58 -5.18 -0.77 22.23
C LYS A 58 -4.83 0.48 21.45
N LYS A 59 -3.54 0.66 21.17
CA LYS A 59 -3.00 1.81 20.44
C LYS A 59 -1.84 1.38 19.58
N CYS A 60 -1.73 1.98 18.41
CA CYS A 60 -0.67 1.65 17.45
C CYS A 60 -0.22 2.87 16.66
N TYR A 61 0.94 2.75 16.06
CA TYR A 61 1.38 3.59 14.97
C TYR A 61 1.00 2.92 13.66
N LEU A 62 0.54 3.69 12.69
CA LEU A 62 0.19 3.20 11.37
C LEU A 62 1.15 3.77 10.33
N LEU A 63 1.64 2.91 9.45
CA LEU A 63 2.35 3.30 8.25
C LEU A 63 1.68 2.66 7.04
N GLY A 64 1.40 3.45 6.01
CA GLY A 64 0.82 2.94 4.78
C GLY A 64 1.37 3.62 3.53
N HIS A 65 1.64 2.82 2.50
CA HIS A 65 2.10 3.30 1.21
C HIS A 65 0.99 3.21 0.16
N SER A 66 0.78 4.28 -0.60
CA SER A 66 -0.17 4.30 -1.70
C SER A 66 -1.58 3.86 -1.24
N MET A 67 -2.16 2.79 -1.81
CA MET A 67 -3.42 2.21 -1.33
C MET A 67 -3.38 1.92 0.18
N GLY A 68 -2.27 1.39 0.70
CA GLY A 68 -2.08 1.17 2.15
C GLY A 68 -2.15 2.46 2.96
N GLY A 69 -1.68 3.59 2.40
CA GLY A 69 -1.81 4.91 2.99
C GLY A 69 -3.27 5.34 3.14
N LYS A 70 -4.08 5.12 2.12
CA LYS A 70 -5.53 5.40 2.20
C LYS A 70 -6.26 4.47 3.19
N ILE A 71 -5.85 3.21 3.29
CA ILE A 71 -6.37 2.30 4.32
C ILE A 71 -6.04 2.85 5.72
N ALA A 72 -4.80 3.27 5.94
CA ALA A 72 -4.35 3.83 7.20
C ALA A 72 -5.06 5.16 7.53
N MET A 73 -5.26 6.06 6.55
CA MET A 73 -6.08 7.26 6.70
C MET A 73 -7.50 6.91 7.13
N ARG A 74 -8.14 5.94 6.44
CA ARG A 74 -9.51 5.54 6.77
C ARG A 74 -9.61 4.98 8.18
N LEU A 75 -8.64 4.18 8.60
CA LEU A 75 -8.59 3.66 9.96
C LEU A 75 -8.43 4.78 11.00
N ALA A 76 -7.59 5.78 10.72
CA ALA A 76 -7.40 6.93 11.59
C ALA A 76 -8.67 7.79 11.71
N PHE A 77 -9.44 7.94 10.64
CA PHE A 77 -10.74 8.63 10.67
C PHE A 77 -11.78 7.89 11.51
N ASP A 78 -11.87 6.57 11.35
CA ASP A 78 -12.89 5.76 12.01
C ASP A 78 -12.54 5.44 13.48
N TYR A 79 -11.23 5.37 13.81
CA TYR A 79 -10.73 4.97 15.14
C TYR A 79 -9.59 5.88 15.63
N PRO A 80 -9.83 7.20 15.74
CA PRO A 80 -8.76 8.17 16.06
C PRO A 80 -8.08 7.91 17.41
N ASP A 81 -8.80 7.39 18.39
CA ASP A 81 -8.26 7.10 19.74
C ASP A 81 -7.27 5.91 19.75
N MET A 82 -7.33 5.06 18.73
CA MET A 82 -6.45 3.91 18.56
C MET A 82 -5.13 4.28 17.86
N VAL A 83 -5.16 5.26 16.97
CA VAL A 83 -4.00 5.66 16.17
C VAL A 83 -3.25 6.76 16.90
N GLU A 84 -2.05 6.46 17.39
CA GLU A 84 -1.21 7.44 18.07
C GLU A 84 -0.38 8.30 17.12
N LYS A 85 0.08 7.69 16.01
CA LYS A 85 0.78 8.38 14.93
C LYS A 85 0.44 7.72 13.59
N LEU A 86 0.25 8.53 12.58
CA LEU A 86 -0.04 8.08 11.22
C LEU A 86 1.07 8.52 10.27
N GLU A 87 1.66 7.58 9.53
CA GLU A 87 2.59 7.88 8.46
C GLU A 87 2.02 7.40 7.12
N VAL A 88 2.02 8.30 6.16
CA VAL A 88 1.46 8.08 4.82
C VAL A 88 2.53 8.31 3.76
N LEU A 89 2.81 7.27 3.00
CA LEU A 89 3.83 7.32 1.95
C LEU A 89 3.18 7.53 0.59
N ASP A 90 3.50 8.66 0.00
CA ASP A 90 3.27 9.07 -1.38
C ASP A 90 1.84 8.85 -1.89
N ILE A 91 0.86 9.30 -1.13
CA ILE A 91 -0.55 9.38 -1.53
C ILE A 91 -1.27 10.47 -0.75
N SER A 92 -2.16 11.21 -1.41
CA SER A 92 -3.02 12.20 -0.78
C SER A 92 -4.43 11.67 -0.51
N PRO A 93 -5.25 12.34 0.36
CA PRO A 93 -6.65 11.95 0.60
C PRO A 93 -7.57 12.18 -0.59
N ARG A 94 -7.18 12.95 -1.61
CA ARG A 94 -8.01 13.21 -2.79
C ARG A 94 -8.35 11.95 -3.59
N ALA A 95 -9.37 12.05 -4.46
CA ALA A 95 -9.57 11.06 -5.50
C ALA A 95 -8.37 11.01 -6.45
N PHE A 96 -7.95 9.82 -6.83
CA PHE A 96 -6.87 9.61 -7.78
C PHE A 96 -7.46 9.26 -9.15
N ASP A 97 -7.27 10.17 -10.13
CA ASP A 97 -7.95 10.09 -11.42
C ASP A 97 -7.29 9.10 -12.42
N HIS A 98 -6.16 8.48 -12.04
CA HIS A 98 -5.39 7.61 -12.93
C HIS A 98 -5.29 6.15 -12.45
N PRO A 99 -6.42 5.44 -12.25
CA PRO A 99 -6.37 4.00 -12.02
C PRO A 99 -5.92 3.20 -13.27
N MET A 100 -5.74 3.89 -14.42
CA MET A 100 -5.48 3.26 -15.73
C MET A 100 -4.20 2.44 -15.75
N GLU A 101 -3.13 2.86 -15.07
CA GLU A 101 -1.90 2.07 -14.97
C GLU A 101 -2.16 0.75 -14.24
N HIS A 102 -2.85 0.81 -13.11
CA HIS A 102 -3.20 -0.39 -12.34
C HIS A 102 -4.14 -1.32 -13.11
N VAL A 103 -5.08 -0.76 -13.89
CA VAL A 103 -5.93 -1.53 -14.82
C VAL A 103 -5.04 -2.25 -15.84
N GLY A 104 -4.03 -1.57 -16.36
CA GLY A 104 -3.04 -2.15 -17.28
C GLY A 104 -2.31 -3.36 -16.67
N PHE A 105 -1.80 -3.22 -15.45
CA PHE A 105 -1.10 -4.30 -14.74
C PHE A 105 -2.01 -5.51 -14.49
N ILE A 106 -3.21 -5.27 -13.96
CA ILE A 106 -4.19 -6.33 -13.70
C ILE A 106 -4.57 -7.04 -15.00
N SER A 107 -4.82 -6.28 -16.08
CA SER A 107 -5.15 -6.82 -17.40
C SER A 107 -4.02 -7.67 -17.96
N ALA A 108 -2.76 -7.20 -17.88
CA ALA A 108 -1.60 -7.94 -18.34
C ALA A 108 -1.45 -9.27 -17.61
N MET A 109 -1.58 -9.25 -16.28
CA MET A 109 -1.52 -10.46 -15.46
C MET A 109 -2.67 -11.41 -15.78
N SER A 110 -3.90 -10.92 -15.93
CA SER A 110 -5.10 -11.74 -16.18
C SER A 110 -5.10 -12.40 -17.57
N ARG A 111 -4.39 -11.84 -18.55
CA ARG A 111 -4.29 -12.43 -19.90
C ARG A 111 -3.41 -13.67 -19.97
N ILE A 112 -2.56 -13.89 -18.95
CA ILE A 112 -1.62 -15.03 -18.96
C ILE A 112 -2.37 -16.29 -18.54
N ASP A 113 -2.45 -17.27 -19.45
CA ASP A 113 -2.99 -18.59 -19.18
C ASP A 113 -1.97 -19.43 -18.37
N LEU A 114 -2.06 -19.34 -17.05
CA LEU A 114 -1.14 -20.01 -16.14
C LEU A 114 -1.19 -21.54 -16.24
N THR A 115 -2.24 -22.12 -16.85
CA THR A 115 -2.34 -23.59 -17.05
C THR A 115 -1.35 -24.10 -18.11
N LYS A 116 -0.82 -23.21 -18.96
CA LYS A 116 0.16 -23.50 -20.01
C LYS A 116 1.59 -23.13 -19.64
N VAL A 117 1.80 -22.62 -18.44
CA VAL A 117 3.10 -22.17 -17.95
C VAL A 117 3.86 -23.36 -17.35
N GLU A 118 5.04 -23.62 -17.87
CA GLU A 118 5.95 -24.67 -17.36
C GLU A 118 6.98 -24.09 -16.39
N HIS A 119 7.46 -22.88 -16.66
CA HIS A 119 8.48 -22.20 -15.87
C HIS A 119 8.07 -20.77 -15.50
N ARG A 120 8.56 -20.31 -14.35
CA ARG A 120 8.37 -18.90 -13.90
C ARG A 120 8.84 -17.89 -14.96
N SER A 121 9.88 -18.22 -15.71
CA SER A 121 10.42 -17.42 -16.82
C SER A 121 9.42 -17.18 -17.94
N ASP A 122 8.48 -18.11 -18.16
CA ASP A 122 7.48 -17.99 -19.22
C ASP A 122 6.50 -16.84 -18.88
N VAL A 123 6.10 -16.75 -17.62
CA VAL A 123 5.26 -15.64 -17.12
C VAL A 123 6.02 -14.32 -17.21
N GLU A 124 7.30 -14.31 -16.82
CA GLU A 124 8.15 -13.13 -16.92
C GLU A 124 8.27 -12.66 -18.38
N ALA A 125 8.46 -13.58 -19.31
CA ALA A 125 8.55 -13.26 -20.75
C ALA A 125 7.23 -12.70 -21.31
N GLU A 126 6.07 -13.21 -20.85
CA GLU A 126 4.76 -12.67 -21.25
C GLU A 126 4.56 -11.24 -20.72
N LEU A 127 4.84 -10.97 -19.44
CA LEU A 127 4.73 -9.64 -18.86
C LEU A 127 5.74 -8.65 -19.48
N ALA A 128 6.93 -9.11 -19.88
CA ALA A 128 7.94 -8.26 -20.53
C ALA A 128 7.48 -7.69 -21.89
N LYS A 129 6.49 -8.30 -22.56
CA LYS A 129 5.91 -7.79 -23.81
C LYS A 129 5.19 -6.44 -23.63
N GLU A 130 4.79 -6.12 -22.39
CA GLU A 130 4.16 -4.83 -22.05
C GLU A 130 5.19 -3.68 -21.92
N ASN A 131 6.48 -3.97 -22.08
CA ASN A 131 7.59 -3.01 -21.96
C ASN A 131 7.67 -2.32 -20.58
N TYR A 132 7.25 -3.01 -19.53
CA TYR A 132 7.42 -2.51 -18.17
C TYR A 132 8.89 -2.39 -17.80
N GLU A 133 9.20 -1.36 -17.00
CA GLU A 133 10.51 -1.27 -16.37
C GLU A 133 10.84 -2.54 -15.57
N ARG A 134 12.10 -2.95 -15.56
CA ARG A 134 12.55 -4.17 -14.88
C ARG A 134 12.10 -4.26 -13.43
N ARG A 135 12.07 -3.14 -12.72
CA ARG A 135 11.65 -3.07 -11.31
C ARG A 135 10.17 -3.37 -11.14
N LEU A 136 9.31 -2.79 -11.98
CA LEU A 136 7.88 -3.08 -11.97
C LEU A 136 7.60 -4.53 -12.34
N LEU A 137 8.28 -5.06 -13.35
CA LEU A 137 8.16 -6.46 -13.73
C LEU A 137 8.46 -7.40 -12.55
N LEU A 138 9.57 -7.17 -11.84
CA LEU A 138 9.93 -7.97 -10.67
C LEU A 138 8.92 -7.83 -9.52
N PHE A 139 8.35 -6.64 -9.33
CA PHE A 139 7.28 -6.40 -8.36
C PHE A 139 6.02 -7.22 -8.71
N LEU A 140 5.57 -7.19 -9.97
CA LEU A 140 4.43 -7.99 -10.41
C LEU A 140 4.69 -9.49 -10.24
N MET A 141 5.90 -9.95 -10.56
CA MET A 141 6.31 -11.35 -10.43
C MET A 141 6.35 -11.87 -8.98
N LYS A 142 6.41 -11.01 -7.96
CA LYS A 142 6.26 -11.44 -6.55
C LYS A 142 4.87 -12.01 -6.24
N ASN A 143 3.89 -11.64 -7.06
CA ASN A 143 2.53 -12.12 -6.96
C ASN A 143 2.30 -13.51 -7.57
N LEU A 144 3.30 -14.07 -8.25
CA LEU A 144 3.22 -15.41 -8.80
C LEU A 144 3.64 -16.45 -7.76
N SER A 145 2.78 -17.40 -7.48
CA SER A 145 3.04 -18.56 -6.62
C SER A 145 3.02 -19.86 -7.44
N TYR A 146 3.67 -20.89 -6.92
CA TYR A 146 3.71 -22.23 -7.48
C TYR A 146 3.44 -23.28 -6.40
N SER A 147 2.67 -24.30 -6.73
CA SER A 147 2.58 -25.51 -5.94
C SER A 147 2.59 -26.74 -6.85
N HIS A 148 3.15 -27.85 -6.37
CA HIS A 148 3.17 -29.12 -7.14
C HIS A 148 1.78 -29.62 -7.50
N GLU A 149 0.78 -29.34 -6.66
CA GLU A 149 -0.58 -29.81 -6.84
C GLU A 149 -1.36 -28.95 -7.86
N ASN A 150 -1.19 -27.62 -7.83
CA ASN A 150 -2.04 -26.68 -8.56
C ASN A 150 -1.28 -25.87 -9.63
N GLY A 151 0.03 -26.12 -9.81
CA GLY A 151 0.86 -25.36 -10.72
C GLY A 151 1.04 -23.88 -10.33
N TYR A 152 1.20 -23.00 -11.31
CA TYR A 152 1.31 -21.57 -11.14
C TYR A 152 -0.07 -20.93 -10.91
N LYS A 153 -0.12 -19.93 -9.99
CA LYS A 153 -1.31 -19.10 -9.77
C LYS A 153 -0.91 -17.70 -9.32
N TRP A 154 -1.76 -16.73 -9.62
CA TRP A 154 -1.65 -15.42 -9.02
C TRP A 154 -2.12 -15.46 -7.56
N LYS A 155 -1.33 -14.87 -6.64
CA LYS A 155 -1.72 -14.68 -5.24
C LYS A 155 -2.93 -13.73 -5.14
N PRO A 156 -2.92 -12.54 -5.79
CA PRO A 156 -4.04 -11.61 -5.70
C PRO A 156 -5.27 -12.10 -6.49
N TYR A 157 -6.44 -11.75 -5.97
CA TYR A 157 -7.71 -11.96 -6.65
C TYR A 157 -7.93 -10.87 -7.70
N LEU A 158 -7.30 -11.04 -8.88
CA LEU A 158 -7.27 -10.03 -9.95
C LEU A 158 -8.67 -9.59 -10.38
N ASP A 159 -9.62 -10.53 -10.54
CA ASP A 159 -10.98 -10.20 -10.95
C ASP A 159 -11.73 -9.36 -9.91
N GLY A 160 -11.57 -9.69 -8.62
CA GLY A 160 -12.18 -8.94 -7.52
C GLY A 160 -11.61 -7.53 -7.42
N ILE A 161 -10.29 -7.38 -7.62
CA ILE A 161 -9.63 -6.07 -7.65
C ILE A 161 -10.09 -5.27 -8.87
N ALA A 162 -10.10 -5.87 -10.07
CA ALA A 162 -10.51 -5.22 -11.30
C ALA A 162 -11.94 -4.66 -11.24
N LYS A 163 -12.88 -5.44 -10.72
CA LYS A 163 -14.30 -5.03 -10.53
C LYS A 163 -14.44 -3.81 -9.63
N ASN A 164 -13.54 -3.63 -8.68
CA ASN A 164 -13.61 -2.58 -7.66
C ASN A 164 -12.54 -1.49 -7.83
N ILE A 165 -11.84 -1.44 -8.95
CA ILE A 165 -10.73 -0.49 -9.14
C ILE A 165 -11.16 0.97 -8.98
N ALA A 166 -12.40 1.30 -9.37
CA ALA A 166 -12.96 2.62 -9.20
C ALA A 166 -13.14 3.00 -7.72
N GLU A 167 -13.43 2.03 -6.85
CA GLU A 167 -13.54 2.26 -5.40
C GLU A 167 -12.18 2.64 -4.79
N ILE A 168 -11.10 2.03 -5.31
CA ILE A 168 -9.73 2.31 -4.87
C ILE A 168 -9.23 3.68 -5.36
N GLY A 169 -9.77 4.20 -6.46
CA GLY A 169 -9.50 5.56 -6.94
C GLY A 169 -10.17 6.67 -6.15
N LYS A 170 -11.17 6.36 -5.31
CA LYS A 170 -11.94 7.38 -4.58
C LYS A 170 -11.07 8.15 -3.57
N GLY A 171 -11.42 9.43 -3.38
CA GLY A 171 -10.98 10.26 -2.27
C GLY A 171 -11.89 10.10 -1.06
N PHE A 172 -11.61 10.87 -0.03
CA PHE A 172 -12.42 10.93 1.18
C PHE A 172 -13.33 12.16 1.19
N ASP A 173 -14.54 11.99 1.75
CA ASP A 173 -15.48 13.08 1.96
C ASP A 173 -14.95 14.09 2.97
N GLU A 174 -15.30 15.37 2.83
CA GLU A 174 -14.88 16.47 3.71
C GLU A 174 -15.20 16.26 5.20
N LYS A 175 -16.15 15.39 5.53
CA LYS A 175 -16.51 15.06 6.92
C LYS A 175 -15.43 14.28 7.67
N TYR A 176 -14.50 13.64 6.96
CA TYR A 176 -13.46 12.83 7.55
C TYR A 176 -12.29 13.71 8.00
N HIS A 177 -11.81 13.48 9.23
CA HIS A 177 -10.74 14.26 9.84
C HIS A 177 -10.05 13.49 10.97
N TYR A 178 -8.77 13.70 11.11
CA TYR A 178 -7.93 13.11 12.15
C TYR A 178 -6.95 14.16 12.66
N ASP A 179 -7.04 14.47 13.96
CA ASP A 179 -6.22 15.50 14.63
C ASP A 179 -4.90 14.98 15.19
N GLY A 180 -4.66 13.68 15.14
CA GLY A 180 -3.42 13.09 15.63
C GLY A 180 -2.21 13.47 14.78
N PRO A 181 -1.00 13.26 15.33
CA PRO A 181 0.24 13.49 14.59
C PRO A 181 0.27 12.67 13.29
N THR A 182 0.53 13.35 12.19
CA THR A 182 0.55 12.73 10.86
C THR A 182 1.80 13.15 10.11
N LEU A 183 2.52 12.20 9.53
CA LEU A 183 3.63 12.45 8.62
C LEU A 183 3.25 12.01 7.21
N PHE A 184 3.36 12.90 6.25
CA PHE A 184 3.38 12.54 4.83
C PHE A 184 4.81 12.52 4.33
N VAL A 185 5.21 11.41 3.71
CA VAL A 185 6.49 11.32 3.00
C VAL A 185 6.19 11.29 1.50
N ARG A 186 6.67 12.30 0.79
CA ARG A 186 6.45 12.50 -0.65
C ARG A 186 7.69 12.12 -1.44
N GLY A 187 7.52 11.44 -2.58
CA GLY A 187 8.55 11.32 -3.60
C GLY A 187 8.62 12.60 -4.45
N GLY A 188 9.80 13.21 -4.55
CA GLY A 188 10.00 14.42 -5.33
C GLY A 188 9.78 14.22 -6.84
N GLN A 189 9.96 13.00 -7.33
CA GLN A 189 9.75 12.61 -8.73
C GLN A 189 8.37 11.94 -8.96
N SER A 190 7.46 12.02 -7.95
CA SER A 190 6.12 11.42 -7.99
C SER A 190 5.04 12.48 -8.15
N ASP A 191 3.94 12.12 -8.79
CA ASP A 191 2.73 12.93 -8.98
C ASP A 191 1.55 12.52 -8.09
N TYR A 192 1.78 11.59 -7.15
CA TYR A 192 0.75 11.11 -6.22
C TYR A 192 0.40 12.11 -5.13
N ILE A 193 1.35 12.99 -4.75
CA ILE A 193 1.12 14.18 -3.94
C ILE A 193 1.62 15.38 -4.74
N ILE A 194 0.74 16.31 -5.07
CA ILE A 194 1.05 17.51 -5.82
C ILE A 194 0.59 18.76 -5.04
N ASP A 195 1.04 19.94 -5.43
CA ASP A 195 0.82 21.17 -4.65
C ASP A 195 -0.67 21.46 -4.38
N LYS A 196 -1.56 21.14 -5.32
CA LYS A 196 -3.01 21.28 -5.12
C LYS A 196 -3.60 20.38 -4.04
N ASP A 197 -2.85 19.40 -3.56
CA ASP A 197 -3.31 18.46 -2.54
C ASP A 197 -3.13 19.02 -1.12
N TYR A 198 -2.31 20.06 -0.94
CA TYR A 198 -1.98 20.58 0.40
C TYR A 198 -3.22 21.08 1.15
N GLU A 199 -4.17 21.70 0.47
CA GLU A 199 -5.41 22.16 1.09
C GLU A 199 -6.28 20.99 1.58
N VAL A 200 -6.43 19.94 0.75
CA VAL A 200 -7.19 18.77 1.14
C VAL A 200 -6.49 17.98 2.24
N MET A 201 -5.16 17.90 2.19
CA MET A 201 -4.37 17.30 3.27
C MET A 201 -4.54 18.07 4.58
N LYS A 202 -4.46 19.40 4.54
CA LYS A 202 -4.64 20.26 5.72
C LYS A 202 -6.05 20.17 6.30
N HIS A 203 -7.05 20.01 5.45
CA HIS A 203 -8.44 19.81 5.86
C HIS A 203 -8.61 18.50 6.65
N HIS A 204 -8.10 17.39 6.13
CA HIS A 204 -8.26 16.07 6.75
C HIS A 204 -7.28 15.82 7.92
N PHE A 205 -6.10 16.42 7.87
CA PHE A 205 -4.98 16.21 8.81
C PHE A 205 -4.38 17.55 9.22
N PRO A 206 -5.04 18.33 10.10
CA PRO A 206 -4.62 19.69 10.44
C PRO A 206 -3.22 19.76 11.08
N ASN A 207 -2.75 18.67 11.69
CA ASN A 207 -1.46 18.56 12.37
C ASN A 207 -0.44 17.73 11.58
N TYR A 208 -0.54 17.72 10.23
CA TYR A 208 0.44 16.98 9.45
C TYR A 208 1.77 17.73 9.29
N GLU A 209 2.82 16.96 9.24
CA GLU A 209 4.14 17.32 8.76
C GLU A 209 4.40 16.63 7.41
N MET A 210 5.31 17.18 6.60
CA MET A 210 5.68 16.58 5.33
C MET A 210 7.18 16.57 5.12
N VAL A 211 7.70 15.44 4.69
CA VAL A 211 9.07 15.24 4.22
C VAL A 211 9.03 14.91 2.73
N THR A 212 9.84 15.60 1.92
CA THR A 212 10.01 15.26 0.50
C THR A 212 11.39 14.63 0.30
N LEU A 213 11.40 13.44 -0.31
CA LEU A 213 12.61 12.78 -0.77
C LEU A 213 12.77 13.08 -2.26
N GLU A 214 13.61 14.07 -2.57
CA GLU A 214 13.65 14.77 -3.87
C GLU A 214 13.94 13.84 -5.06
N GLU A 215 14.78 12.81 -4.86
CA GLU A 215 15.20 11.90 -5.92
C GLU A 215 14.32 10.63 -5.99
N SER A 216 13.32 10.50 -5.11
CA SER A 216 12.43 9.33 -5.06
C SER A 216 11.21 9.50 -5.95
N GLY A 217 10.81 8.43 -6.62
CA GLY A 217 9.50 8.29 -7.25
C GLY A 217 8.45 7.76 -6.28
N HIS A 218 7.43 7.08 -6.81
CA HIS A 218 6.35 6.52 -6.01
C HIS A 218 6.79 5.43 -5.01
N TRP A 219 7.89 4.74 -5.27
CA TRP A 219 8.39 3.68 -4.40
C TRP A 219 9.49 4.16 -3.45
N ILE A 220 9.15 5.16 -2.64
CA ILE A 220 10.04 5.85 -1.70
C ILE A 220 10.96 4.88 -0.93
N HIS A 221 10.40 3.85 -0.32
CA HIS A 221 11.12 2.85 0.49
C HIS A 221 12.11 1.99 -0.30
N VAL A 222 12.05 2.05 -1.63
CA VAL A 222 12.98 1.37 -2.56
C VAL A 222 13.95 2.35 -3.19
N ASP A 223 13.49 3.58 -3.49
CA ASP A 223 14.27 4.59 -4.18
C ASP A 223 15.28 5.26 -3.25
N ASP A 224 14.87 5.59 -2.04
CA ASP A 224 15.71 6.16 -0.98
C ASP A 224 15.41 5.51 0.38
N PRO A 225 15.87 4.27 0.60
CA PRO A 225 15.62 3.55 1.85
C PRO A 225 16.25 4.22 3.07
N GLU A 226 17.35 4.98 2.91
CA GLU A 226 18.00 5.69 4.01
C GLU A 226 17.19 6.91 4.43
N GLY A 227 16.80 7.75 3.49
CA GLY A 227 15.95 8.92 3.73
C GLY A 227 14.60 8.53 4.31
N PHE A 228 13.97 7.49 3.75
CA PHE A 228 12.73 6.92 4.28
C PHE A 228 12.87 6.44 5.72
N ASN A 229 13.85 5.58 6.01
CA ASN A 229 14.07 5.07 7.37
C ASN A 229 14.32 6.20 8.37
N LYS A 230 15.12 7.20 7.97
CA LYS A 230 15.41 8.35 8.82
C LYS A 230 14.14 9.14 9.16
N ALA A 231 13.33 9.48 8.16
CA ALA A 231 12.08 10.23 8.38
C ALA A 231 11.12 9.45 9.29
N THR A 232 10.95 8.15 9.05
CA THR A 232 10.07 7.28 9.84
C THR A 232 10.56 7.12 11.27
N GLU A 233 11.87 6.90 11.48
CA GLU A 233 12.44 6.78 12.82
C GLU A 233 12.34 8.09 13.60
N GLU A 234 12.64 9.23 12.98
CA GLU A 234 12.47 10.53 13.61
C GLU A 234 11.02 10.77 14.02
N PHE A 235 10.06 10.38 13.18
CA PHE A 235 8.66 10.53 13.48
C PHE A 235 8.15 9.58 14.57
N PHE A 236 8.45 8.28 14.49
CA PHE A 236 7.92 7.30 15.43
C PHE A 236 8.68 7.24 16.76
N CYS A 237 10.01 7.47 16.77
CA CYS A 237 10.82 7.33 17.99
C CYS A 237 10.90 8.61 18.82
N ASN A 238 10.60 9.80 18.25
CA ASN A 238 10.54 11.02 19.03
C ASN A 238 9.24 11.07 19.86
N LYS A 239 9.41 11.32 21.17
CA LYS A 239 8.31 11.41 22.13
C LYS A 239 7.60 12.75 22.07
#